data_5c63ea050b925bfbb460d517512c853d
#
_entry.id   5c63ea050b925bfbb460d517512c853d
#
_cell.length_a   1.000
_cell.length_b   1.000
_cell.length_c   1.000
_cell.angle_alpha   90.00
_cell.angle_beta   90.00
_cell.angle_gamma   90.00
#
_symmetry.space_group_name_H-M   'P 1'
#
loop_
_entity.id
_entity.type
_entity.pdbx_description
1 polymer ?
#
loop_
_entity_poly.entity_id
_entity_poly.type
_entity_poly.pdbx_seq_one_letter_code
_entity_poly.pdbx_strand_id
1 'polypeptide(L)'
;MNNLRLQILICKGTGCVSARSDLIKENFDRAIEHYKIKDVEAMITGCFGFCGEGPIVKIEPDNVFYTHVSPDDVNEIVAEHIIHGRPVKRLLYKNPKNKEPIYNQKEMSFYGKQTRVALKNCGKIDPENIDDYISYDGYQALLKVLTEMTPQDVIDLIKASGLRGRGGGGFPTGIKWQNTYNSPGEEKYIFCNADEGDPGAFMDRSILEGDPNSIVEAMTIGGYATGAKHGVVYIRAEYPLAIHRLKTAISQARDYGFLGKNIFNSGFDFDIEIRYGAGAFVCGEETALIHSVEGKRGEPTRKPPFPSVKGYMGKPTTVNNVETYANIPKIILRGTDWFTSMGTEKSKGTKVFALAGKVNNVGLVEVPMGITIREIVYDIGGGIPNGKKFKAVQIGGPSGGMITKENIDTPIDYENLREIGAMMGSGGLIVMDEDNDMVEIAKFYLEFTQDESCGKCTPCRVGTKRLLEMLKNLLDDKGSEDDLQKIEDLCHNIINSAACGLGQTAPNPILSTMKYFPDEYLKYARHEVKRAYKINKDKCIGCHRCARECPVKCISGNPKEKHEINEDKCIACGTCFKTCPVGAVVEPK
;
A
#
# COMPACT_ATOMS: atom_id res chain seq x y z
N MET A 1 -34.07 9.69 -12.59
CA MET A 1 -33.12 10.10 -11.53
C MET A 1 -33.98 10.52 -10.36
N ASN A 2 -33.94 9.80 -9.24
CA ASN A 2 -34.62 10.22 -8.02
C ASN A 2 -33.99 11.53 -7.57
N ASN A 3 -34.80 12.57 -7.33
CA ASN A 3 -34.33 13.83 -6.77
C ASN A 3 -33.94 13.61 -5.28
N LEU A 4 -32.79 12.99 -5.07
CA LEU A 4 -32.22 12.84 -3.74
C LEU A 4 -31.69 14.20 -3.26
N ARG A 5 -32.11 14.62 -2.05
CA ARG A 5 -31.59 15.81 -1.38
C ARG A 5 -30.19 15.58 -0.84
N LEU A 6 -29.97 14.40 -0.22
CA LEU A 6 -28.68 14.03 0.36
C LEU A 6 -28.33 12.58 0.02
N GLN A 7 -27.06 12.34 -0.14
CA GLN A 7 -26.45 11.02 -0.25
C GLN A 7 -25.44 10.82 0.90
N ILE A 8 -25.57 9.71 1.62
CA ILE A 8 -24.69 9.31 2.72
C ILE A 8 -23.73 8.25 2.21
N LEU A 9 -22.47 8.63 1.96
CA LEU A 9 -21.42 7.76 1.45
C LEU A 9 -20.65 7.14 2.61
N ILE A 10 -20.71 5.82 2.76
CA ILE A 10 -20.11 5.08 3.88
C ILE A 10 -18.93 4.27 3.37
N CYS A 11 -17.74 4.51 3.93
CA CYS A 11 -16.53 3.76 3.59
C CYS A 11 -16.69 2.28 3.97
N LYS A 12 -16.58 1.40 2.98
CA LYS A 12 -16.60 -0.05 3.17
C LYS A 12 -15.32 -0.71 2.62
N GLY A 13 -14.15 -0.07 2.82
CA GLY A 13 -12.85 -0.71 2.65
C GLY A 13 -12.53 -1.61 3.85
N THR A 14 -11.66 -2.60 3.68
CA THR A 14 -11.33 -3.62 4.70
C THR A 14 -11.09 -3.05 6.10
N GLY A 15 -10.33 -1.95 6.24
CA GLY A 15 -10.07 -1.33 7.55
C GLY A 15 -11.33 -0.79 8.22
N CYS A 16 -12.23 -0.16 7.47
CA CYS A 16 -13.49 0.37 7.99
C CYS A 16 -14.48 -0.76 8.31
N VAL A 17 -14.50 -1.84 7.51
CA VAL A 17 -15.30 -3.05 7.82
C VAL A 17 -14.86 -3.68 9.13
N SER A 18 -13.55 -3.80 9.37
CA SER A 18 -13.01 -4.27 10.65
C SER A 18 -13.41 -3.39 11.83
N ALA A 19 -13.67 -2.10 11.58
CA ALA A 19 -14.20 -1.14 12.56
C ALA A 19 -15.73 -1.00 12.51
N ARG A 20 -16.45 -2.03 12.01
CA ARG A 20 -17.91 -2.17 12.04
C ARG A 20 -18.68 -1.19 11.13
N SER A 21 -18.10 -0.77 10.00
CA SER A 21 -18.80 0.09 9.04
C SER A 21 -20.05 -0.56 8.42
N ASP A 22 -20.17 -1.88 8.44
CA ASP A 22 -21.39 -2.60 8.03
C ASP A 22 -22.58 -2.22 8.91
N LEU A 23 -22.37 -2.17 10.24
CA LEU A 23 -23.40 -1.75 11.19
C LEU A 23 -23.75 -0.27 11.07
N ILE A 24 -22.79 0.57 10.69
CA ILE A 24 -23.04 1.99 10.41
C ILE A 24 -24.05 2.10 9.26
N LYS A 25 -23.84 1.34 8.17
CA LYS A 25 -24.77 1.31 7.01
C LYS A 25 -26.17 0.82 7.43
N GLU A 26 -26.24 -0.31 8.15
CA GLU A 26 -27.52 -0.85 8.62
C GLU A 26 -28.26 0.14 9.53
N ASN A 27 -27.55 0.83 10.42
CA ASN A 27 -28.15 1.80 11.31
C ASN A 27 -28.67 3.04 10.55
N PHE A 28 -27.96 3.51 9.51
CA PHE A 28 -28.49 4.57 8.63
C PHE A 28 -29.76 4.13 7.92
N ASP A 29 -29.79 2.92 7.36
CA ASP A 29 -30.99 2.39 6.69
C ASP A 29 -32.19 2.36 7.65
N ARG A 30 -32.00 1.80 8.86
CA ARG A 30 -33.04 1.73 9.89
C ARG A 30 -33.51 3.13 10.33
N ALA A 31 -32.58 4.08 10.47
CA ALA A 31 -32.94 5.44 10.88
C ALA A 31 -33.69 6.18 9.77
N ILE A 32 -33.27 6.07 8.51
CA ILE A 32 -33.96 6.63 7.34
C ILE A 32 -35.40 6.09 7.25
N GLU A 33 -35.57 4.78 7.43
CA GLU A 33 -36.88 4.14 7.43
C GLU A 33 -37.74 4.59 8.63
N HIS A 34 -37.17 4.61 9.84
CA HIS A 34 -37.85 5.02 11.07
C HIS A 34 -38.42 6.44 10.99
N TYR A 35 -37.59 7.38 10.51
CA TYR A 35 -37.99 8.77 10.32
C TYR A 35 -38.77 9.04 9.02
N LYS A 36 -38.98 7.98 8.20
CA LYS A 36 -39.69 8.04 6.90
C LYS A 36 -39.11 9.09 5.94
N ILE A 37 -37.79 9.21 5.91
CA ILE A 37 -37.07 10.14 5.03
C ILE A 37 -37.01 9.50 3.64
N LYS A 38 -37.55 10.18 2.60
CA LYS A 38 -37.69 9.64 1.24
C LYS A 38 -36.68 10.22 0.24
N ASP A 39 -36.03 11.30 0.63
CA ASP A 39 -35.13 12.09 -0.21
C ASP A 39 -33.65 11.95 0.19
N VAL A 40 -33.34 10.92 0.98
CA VAL A 40 -31.98 10.59 1.44
C VAL A 40 -31.70 9.11 1.22
N GLU A 41 -30.51 8.81 0.73
CA GLU A 41 -30.05 7.46 0.52
C GLU A 41 -28.68 7.23 1.21
N ALA A 42 -28.52 6.12 1.89
CA ALA A 42 -27.24 5.66 2.39
C ALA A 42 -26.66 4.62 1.44
N MET A 43 -25.47 4.85 0.92
CA MET A 43 -24.78 3.91 0.03
C MET A 43 -23.39 3.54 0.54
N ILE A 44 -22.96 2.34 0.22
CA ILE A 44 -21.58 1.93 0.45
C ILE A 44 -20.68 2.50 -0.64
N THR A 45 -19.44 2.81 -0.26
CA THR A 45 -18.41 3.15 -1.23
C THR A 45 -17.15 2.30 -1.02
N GLY A 46 -16.25 2.36 -1.97
CA GLY A 46 -14.90 1.87 -1.79
C GLY A 46 -14.12 2.65 -0.73
N CYS A 47 -12.83 2.32 -0.61
CA CYS A 47 -11.95 2.97 0.36
C CYS A 47 -11.74 4.45 0.01
N PHE A 48 -12.00 5.37 0.96
CA PHE A 48 -11.65 6.79 0.81
C PHE A 48 -10.13 7.03 0.78
N GLY A 49 -9.35 6.04 1.23
CA GLY A 49 -7.89 6.13 1.29
C GLY A 49 -7.37 6.81 2.56
N PHE A 50 -8.21 7.21 3.51
CA PHE A 50 -7.80 7.86 4.75
C PHE A 50 -7.96 6.92 5.95
N CYS A 51 -7.17 5.85 5.93
CA CYS A 51 -7.35 4.69 6.81
C CYS A 51 -7.16 5.00 8.30
N GLY A 52 -6.28 5.98 8.65
CA GLY A 52 -6.06 6.41 10.03
C GLY A 52 -7.29 7.07 10.67
N GLU A 53 -8.21 7.59 9.86
CA GLU A 53 -9.39 8.35 10.30
C GLU A 53 -10.71 7.55 10.13
N GLY A 54 -10.62 6.28 9.77
CA GLY A 54 -11.82 5.43 9.61
C GLY A 54 -12.50 5.02 10.93
N PRO A 55 -13.78 4.62 10.88
CA PRO A 55 -14.72 4.63 9.76
C PRO A 55 -15.11 6.04 9.30
N ILE A 56 -15.27 6.18 7.97
CA ILE A 56 -15.57 7.46 7.34
C ILE A 56 -17.00 7.46 6.81
N VAL A 57 -17.71 8.56 7.04
CA VAL A 57 -19.02 8.86 6.47
C VAL A 57 -18.97 10.23 5.82
N LYS A 58 -19.36 10.33 4.56
CA LYS A 58 -19.45 11.61 3.85
C LYS A 58 -20.88 11.92 3.44
N ILE A 59 -21.32 13.15 3.62
CA ILE A 59 -22.65 13.62 3.23
C ILE A 59 -22.52 14.53 2.01
N GLU A 60 -23.16 14.17 0.92
CA GLU A 60 -23.23 14.97 -0.31
C GLU A 60 -24.67 15.49 -0.55
N PRO A 61 -24.85 16.69 -1.11
CA PRO A 61 -23.87 17.64 -1.63
C PRO A 61 -23.25 18.57 -0.59
N ASP A 62 -23.60 18.46 0.70
CA ASP A 62 -23.09 19.31 1.78
C ASP A 62 -21.56 19.21 1.94
N ASN A 63 -20.98 18.16 1.36
CA ASN A 63 -19.54 17.89 1.35
C ASN A 63 -18.93 17.79 2.76
N VAL A 64 -19.75 17.35 3.75
CA VAL A 64 -19.34 17.17 5.13
C VAL A 64 -18.69 15.80 5.30
N PHE A 65 -17.48 15.79 5.88
CA PHE A 65 -16.65 14.59 6.01
C PHE A 65 -16.45 14.24 7.48
N TYR A 66 -17.09 13.16 7.92
CA TYR A 66 -17.01 12.62 9.27
C TYR A 66 -15.95 11.54 9.38
N THR A 67 -15.21 11.54 10.48
CA THR A 67 -14.15 10.58 10.82
C THR A 67 -14.45 9.86 12.13
N HIS A 68 -13.86 8.69 12.33
CA HIS A 68 -14.02 7.85 13.52
C HIS A 68 -15.49 7.60 13.90
N VAL A 69 -16.37 7.49 12.89
CA VAL A 69 -17.79 7.25 13.11
C VAL A 69 -18.02 5.87 13.67
N SER A 70 -18.76 5.78 14.77
CA SER A 70 -19.22 4.52 15.34
C SER A 70 -20.69 4.23 15.00
N PRO A 71 -21.16 2.98 15.12
CA PRO A 71 -22.59 2.68 14.94
C PRO A 71 -23.53 3.49 15.84
N ASP A 72 -23.06 3.90 17.03
CA ASP A 72 -23.86 4.69 17.99
C ASP A 72 -24.02 6.16 17.57
N ASP A 73 -23.12 6.69 16.75
CA ASP A 73 -23.15 8.07 16.25
C ASP A 73 -24.22 8.30 15.18
N VAL A 74 -24.73 7.24 14.55
CA VAL A 74 -25.65 7.34 13.42
C VAL A 74 -26.93 8.11 13.77
N ASN A 75 -27.53 7.84 14.92
CA ASN A 75 -28.75 8.53 15.35
C ASN A 75 -28.53 10.04 15.52
N GLU A 76 -27.37 10.44 16.05
CA GLU A 76 -27.02 11.86 16.18
C GLU A 76 -26.81 12.51 14.80
N ILE A 77 -26.11 11.82 13.88
CA ILE A 77 -25.92 12.33 12.52
C ILE A 77 -27.26 12.50 11.81
N VAL A 78 -28.17 11.53 11.92
CA VAL A 78 -29.50 11.62 11.30
C VAL A 78 -30.32 12.75 11.92
N ALA A 79 -30.40 12.84 13.24
CA ALA A 79 -31.18 13.88 13.92
C ALA A 79 -30.62 15.30 13.65
N GLU A 80 -29.31 15.51 13.85
CA GLU A 80 -28.72 16.82 13.74
C GLU A 80 -28.44 17.25 12.30
N HIS A 81 -27.78 16.38 11.50
CA HIS A 81 -27.36 16.77 10.17
C HIS A 81 -28.45 16.52 9.13
N ILE A 82 -29.02 15.30 9.06
CA ILE A 82 -29.94 14.96 7.99
C ILE A 82 -31.30 15.68 8.15
N ILE A 83 -31.80 15.75 9.38
CA ILE A 83 -33.12 16.37 9.65
C ILE A 83 -33.00 17.89 9.88
N HIS A 84 -32.04 18.34 10.69
CA HIS A 84 -31.94 19.74 11.08
C HIS A 84 -30.87 20.55 10.32
N GLY A 85 -30.10 19.95 9.43
CA GLY A 85 -29.05 20.62 8.61
C GLY A 85 -27.85 21.11 9.43
N ARG A 86 -27.61 20.56 10.62
CA ARG A 86 -26.52 20.95 11.52
C ARG A 86 -25.44 19.86 11.62
N PRO A 87 -24.29 20.03 10.97
CA PRO A 87 -23.21 19.04 11.06
C PRO A 87 -22.73 18.76 12.48
N VAL A 88 -22.47 17.48 12.80
CA VAL A 88 -22.01 17.01 14.11
C VAL A 88 -20.53 17.31 14.29
N LYS A 89 -20.20 18.44 14.92
CA LYS A 89 -18.82 18.99 14.99
C LYS A 89 -17.78 18.07 15.62
N ARG A 90 -18.17 17.22 16.59
CA ARG A 90 -17.23 16.30 17.26
C ARG A 90 -16.67 15.22 16.34
N LEU A 91 -17.41 14.86 15.28
CA LEU A 91 -17.05 13.84 14.30
C LEU A 91 -16.28 14.40 13.10
N LEU A 92 -16.12 15.72 13.00
CA LEU A 92 -15.34 16.32 11.93
C LEU A 92 -13.84 16.03 12.09
N TYR A 93 -13.17 15.85 10.95
CA TYR A 93 -11.72 15.77 10.94
C TYR A 93 -11.08 17.00 11.57
N LYS A 94 -10.07 16.80 12.41
CA LYS A 94 -9.33 17.87 13.07
C LYS A 94 -7.95 18.02 12.48
N ASN A 95 -7.62 19.22 12.03
CA ASN A 95 -6.30 19.52 11.52
C ASN A 95 -5.22 19.15 12.56
N PRO A 96 -4.21 18.32 12.22
CA PRO A 96 -3.19 17.89 13.19
C PRO A 96 -2.41 19.03 13.84
N LYS A 97 -2.24 20.18 13.13
CA LYS A 97 -1.44 21.33 13.58
C LYS A 97 -2.16 22.22 14.58
N ASN A 98 -3.42 22.62 14.30
CA ASN A 98 -4.16 23.60 15.09
C ASN A 98 -5.39 23.01 15.80
N LYS A 99 -5.70 21.73 15.56
CA LYS A 99 -6.87 21.01 16.12
C LYS A 99 -8.23 21.58 15.73
N GLU A 100 -8.29 22.47 14.75
CA GLU A 100 -9.54 23.01 14.24
C GLU A 100 -10.29 21.99 13.39
N PRO A 101 -11.64 21.95 13.49
CA PRO A 101 -12.45 21.06 12.68
C PRO A 101 -12.51 21.54 11.22
N ILE A 102 -12.36 20.63 10.29
CA ILE A 102 -12.49 20.87 8.85
C ILE A 102 -13.72 20.11 8.35
N TYR A 103 -14.64 20.83 7.69
CA TYR A 103 -15.90 20.29 7.18
C TYR A 103 -15.71 19.61 5.84
N ASN A 104 -15.04 20.30 4.92
CA ASN A 104 -14.93 19.92 3.52
C ASN A 104 -13.67 19.10 3.26
N GLN A 105 -13.85 17.95 2.61
CA GLN A 105 -12.75 17.06 2.21
C GLN A 105 -11.65 17.79 1.41
N LYS A 106 -12.01 18.74 0.54
CA LYS A 106 -11.03 19.46 -0.30
C LYS A 106 -10.13 20.41 0.49
N GLU A 107 -10.58 20.86 1.66
CA GLU A 107 -9.82 21.75 2.54
C GLU A 107 -8.83 20.98 3.44
N MET A 108 -8.97 19.66 3.52
CA MET A 108 -8.03 18.82 4.24
C MET A 108 -6.70 18.77 3.50
N SER A 109 -5.59 19.03 4.19
CA SER A 109 -4.25 18.93 3.61
C SER A 109 -3.99 17.55 2.99
N PHE A 110 -4.54 16.51 3.59
CA PHE A 110 -4.45 15.13 3.10
C PHE A 110 -5.01 14.96 1.69
N TYR A 111 -6.13 15.58 1.35
CA TYR A 111 -6.75 15.46 0.02
C TYR A 111 -6.39 16.58 -0.94
N GLY A 112 -6.22 17.80 -0.44
CA GLY A 112 -6.07 19.00 -1.26
C GLY A 112 -4.83 19.02 -2.16
N LYS A 113 -3.79 18.27 -1.79
CA LYS A 113 -2.54 18.15 -2.56
C LYS A 113 -2.42 16.87 -3.38
N GLN A 114 -3.41 16.00 -3.34
CA GLN A 114 -3.44 14.78 -4.13
C GLN A 114 -4.01 15.02 -5.54
N THR A 115 -3.47 14.27 -6.50
CA THR A 115 -4.01 14.18 -7.87
C THR A 115 -4.46 12.74 -8.09
N ARG A 116 -5.76 12.47 -7.94
CA ARG A 116 -6.31 11.12 -8.00
C ARG A 116 -6.68 10.73 -9.43
N VAL A 117 -5.96 9.78 -9.98
CA VAL A 117 -6.18 9.14 -11.30
C VAL A 117 -6.64 7.70 -11.10
N ALA A 118 -5.79 6.86 -10.50
CA ALA A 118 -6.13 5.47 -10.17
C ALA A 118 -7.19 5.38 -9.06
N LEU A 119 -7.14 6.29 -8.08
CA LEU A 119 -8.10 6.37 -6.98
C LEU A 119 -9.29 7.31 -7.27
N LYS A 120 -9.52 7.74 -8.52
CA LYS A 120 -10.54 8.76 -8.88
C LYS A 120 -11.93 8.43 -8.35
N ASN A 121 -12.35 7.18 -8.48
CA ASN A 121 -13.70 6.72 -8.13
C ASN A 121 -13.80 6.20 -6.68
N CYS A 122 -12.66 5.90 -6.04
CA CYS A 122 -12.62 5.41 -4.66
C CYS A 122 -13.25 6.41 -3.68
N GLY A 123 -14.23 5.97 -2.90
CA GLY A 123 -15.02 6.80 -1.99
C GLY A 123 -16.12 7.64 -2.66
N LYS A 124 -16.49 7.32 -3.92
CA LYS A 124 -17.54 8.02 -4.67
C LYS A 124 -18.62 7.10 -5.21
N ILE A 125 -18.24 5.97 -5.77
CA ILE A 125 -19.16 5.00 -6.38
C ILE A 125 -19.42 3.83 -5.45
N ASP A 126 -20.55 3.15 -5.64
CA ASP A 126 -20.76 1.81 -5.11
C ASP A 126 -19.97 0.81 -5.97
N PRO A 127 -18.92 0.17 -5.42
CA PRO A 127 -18.09 -0.76 -6.19
C PRO A 127 -18.81 -2.08 -6.55
N GLU A 128 -19.99 -2.31 -6.00
CA GLU A 128 -20.82 -3.49 -6.27
C GLU A 128 -21.95 -3.20 -7.27
N ASN A 129 -22.01 -1.95 -7.80
CA ASN A 129 -22.97 -1.51 -8.79
C ASN A 129 -22.29 -0.99 -10.06
N ILE A 130 -22.45 -1.72 -11.17
CA ILE A 130 -21.86 -1.34 -12.46
C ILE A 130 -22.44 -0.05 -13.04
N ASP A 131 -23.71 0.27 -12.76
CA ASP A 131 -24.36 1.49 -13.23
C ASP A 131 -23.71 2.74 -12.64
N ASP A 132 -23.27 2.66 -11.38
CA ASP A 132 -22.50 3.73 -10.77
C ASP A 132 -21.18 3.97 -11.52
N TYR A 133 -20.45 2.89 -11.84
CA TYR A 133 -19.22 3.01 -12.63
C TYR A 133 -19.47 3.61 -14.02
N ILE A 134 -20.55 3.18 -14.71
CA ILE A 134 -20.95 3.71 -16.02
C ILE A 134 -21.27 5.21 -15.90
N SER A 135 -21.93 5.66 -14.83
CA SER A 135 -22.28 7.07 -14.62
C SER A 135 -21.05 7.98 -14.46
N TYR A 136 -19.88 7.41 -14.15
CA TYR A 136 -18.58 8.10 -14.03
C TYR A 136 -17.63 7.82 -15.22
N ASP A 137 -18.18 7.72 -16.42
CA ASP A 137 -17.49 7.45 -17.70
C ASP A 137 -16.94 6.01 -17.83
N GLY A 138 -17.44 5.08 -17.03
CA GLY A 138 -17.04 3.67 -17.09
C GLY A 138 -17.39 3.01 -18.42
N TYR A 139 -16.53 2.13 -18.90
CA TYR A 139 -16.61 1.41 -20.19
C TYR A 139 -16.62 2.29 -21.45
N GLN A 140 -16.57 3.63 -21.32
CA GLN A 140 -16.45 4.54 -22.45
C GLN A 140 -15.08 4.41 -23.14
N ALA A 141 -14.02 4.12 -22.38
CA ALA A 141 -12.70 3.88 -22.96
C ALA A 141 -12.68 2.59 -23.79
N LEU A 142 -13.32 1.53 -23.29
CA LEU A 142 -13.45 0.28 -24.01
C LEU A 142 -14.28 0.45 -25.29
N LEU A 143 -15.41 1.16 -25.20
CA LEU A 143 -16.25 1.46 -26.38
C LEU A 143 -15.43 2.19 -27.44
N LYS A 144 -14.73 3.27 -27.06
CA LYS A 144 -13.87 4.04 -27.99
C LYS A 144 -12.80 3.15 -28.62
N VAL A 145 -12.14 2.31 -27.85
CA VAL A 145 -11.10 1.39 -28.35
C VAL A 145 -11.66 0.43 -29.38
N LEU A 146 -12.80 -0.19 -29.12
CA LEU A 146 -13.36 -1.22 -30.00
C LEU A 146 -14.04 -0.66 -31.26
N THR A 147 -14.44 0.63 -31.24
CA THR A 147 -15.14 1.26 -32.39
C THR A 147 -14.26 2.19 -33.23
N GLU A 148 -13.20 2.77 -32.64
CA GLU A 148 -12.45 3.86 -33.28
C GLU A 148 -10.94 3.55 -33.44
N MET A 149 -10.41 2.50 -32.80
CA MET A 149 -8.97 2.25 -32.74
C MET A 149 -8.59 0.84 -33.19
N THR A 150 -7.46 0.71 -33.86
CA THR A 150 -6.82 -0.59 -34.07
C THR A 150 -6.00 -1.02 -32.82
N PRO A 151 -5.69 -2.32 -32.67
CA PRO A 151 -4.79 -2.77 -31.61
C PRO A 151 -3.46 -1.99 -31.57
N GLN A 152 -2.89 -1.66 -32.72
CA GLN A 152 -1.64 -0.89 -32.80
C GLN A 152 -1.82 0.56 -32.33
N ASP A 153 -2.95 1.21 -32.66
CA ASP A 153 -3.24 2.58 -32.20
C ASP A 153 -3.30 2.64 -30.66
N VAL A 154 -3.92 1.63 -30.02
CA VAL A 154 -3.97 1.52 -28.56
C VAL A 154 -2.57 1.38 -27.98
N ILE A 155 -1.75 0.48 -28.54
CA ILE A 155 -0.37 0.29 -28.11
C ILE A 155 0.44 1.57 -28.23
N ASP A 156 0.32 2.27 -29.36
CA ASP A 156 1.08 3.49 -29.65
C ASP A 156 0.63 4.64 -28.74
N LEU A 157 -0.67 4.73 -28.43
CA LEU A 157 -1.19 5.67 -27.44
C LEU A 157 -0.61 5.40 -26.04
N ILE A 158 -0.58 4.13 -25.61
CA ILE A 158 0.00 3.76 -24.30
C ILE A 158 1.52 4.00 -24.26
N LYS A 159 2.24 3.79 -25.36
CA LYS A 159 3.66 4.17 -25.47
C LYS A 159 3.85 5.69 -25.35
N ALA A 160 3.07 6.45 -26.11
CA ALA A 160 3.13 7.91 -26.12
C ALA A 160 2.77 8.53 -24.76
N SER A 161 1.89 7.88 -23.99
CA SER A 161 1.57 8.31 -22.62
C SER A 161 2.75 8.19 -21.65
N GLY A 162 3.77 7.39 -21.98
CA GLY A 162 4.89 7.13 -21.08
C GLY A 162 4.51 6.34 -19.83
N LEU A 163 3.34 5.64 -19.82
CA LEU A 163 2.94 4.83 -18.67
C LEU A 163 3.93 3.71 -18.41
N ARG A 164 4.50 3.73 -17.21
CA ARG A 164 5.41 2.68 -16.70
C ARG A 164 4.68 1.81 -15.67
N GLY A 165 5.07 0.56 -15.53
CA GLY A 165 4.51 -0.38 -14.58
C GLY A 165 4.57 0.14 -13.13
N ARG A 166 3.46 0.07 -12.39
CA ARG A 166 3.31 0.59 -11.02
C ARG A 166 3.61 -0.44 -9.93
N GLY A 167 3.86 -1.70 -10.30
CA GLY A 167 4.21 -2.77 -9.37
C GLY A 167 5.68 -2.81 -8.91
N GLY A 168 6.47 -1.75 -9.17
CA GLY A 168 7.83 -1.60 -8.63
C GLY A 168 8.94 -1.53 -9.68
N GLY A 169 8.91 -2.34 -10.72
CA GLY A 169 9.97 -2.41 -11.73
C GLY A 169 10.00 -1.27 -12.74
N GLY A 170 8.90 -0.52 -12.89
CA GLY A 170 8.84 0.65 -13.77
C GLY A 170 9.07 0.39 -15.26
N PHE A 171 8.86 -0.83 -15.75
CA PHE A 171 9.03 -1.15 -17.17
C PHE A 171 7.92 -0.48 -18.02
N PRO A 172 8.23 0.10 -19.21
CA PRO A 172 7.23 0.77 -20.04
C PRO A 172 6.11 -0.18 -20.50
N THR A 173 4.86 0.15 -20.14
CA THR A 173 3.69 -0.71 -20.38
C THR A 173 3.43 -0.94 -21.85
N GLY A 174 3.47 0.12 -22.67
CA GLY A 174 3.24 0.01 -24.11
C GLY A 174 4.28 -0.84 -24.84
N ILE A 175 5.54 -0.85 -24.38
CA ILE A 175 6.59 -1.73 -24.92
C ILE A 175 6.30 -3.19 -24.57
N LYS A 176 5.86 -3.47 -23.32
CA LYS A 176 5.45 -4.82 -22.91
C LYS A 176 4.30 -5.35 -23.79
N TRP A 177 3.29 -4.51 -24.04
CA TRP A 177 2.16 -4.86 -24.90
C TRP A 177 2.59 -5.10 -26.34
N GLN A 178 3.44 -4.23 -26.90
CA GLN A 178 3.99 -4.42 -28.25
C GLN A 178 4.73 -5.75 -28.40
N ASN A 179 5.54 -6.13 -27.42
CA ASN A 179 6.27 -7.38 -27.45
C ASN A 179 5.32 -8.60 -27.51
N THR A 180 4.24 -8.58 -26.72
CA THR A 180 3.23 -9.64 -26.75
C THR A 180 2.43 -9.61 -28.04
N TYR A 181 2.05 -8.42 -28.55
CA TYR A 181 1.36 -8.29 -29.85
C TYR A 181 2.18 -8.87 -30.99
N ASN A 182 3.48 -8.58 -31.04
CA ASN A 182 4.39 -9.05 -32.10
C ASN A 182 4.79 -10.51 -31.96
N SER A 183 4.61 -11.12 -30.77
CA SER A 183 4.97 -12.52 -30.56
C SER A 183 4.07 -13.45 -31.36
N PRO A 184 4.64 -14.46 -32.06
CA PRO A 184 3.88 -15.39 -32.87
C PRO A 184 2.97 -16.28 -31.99
N GLY A 185 1.85 -16.72 -32.56
CA GLY A 185 0.87 -17.58 -31.93
C GLY A 185 -0.53 -16.97 -31.91
N GLU A 186 -1.53 -17.80 -32.10
CA GLU A 186 -2.93 -17.40 -32.10
C GLU A 186 -3.49 -17.20 -30.69
N GLU A 187 -2.90 -17.92 -29.73
CA GLU A 187 -3.35 -17.91 -28.33
C GLU A 187 -2.38 -17.08 -27.47
N LYS A 188 -2.92 -16.02 -26.87
CA LYS A 188 -2.18 -15.09 -26.00
C LYS A 188 -2.98 -14.83 -24.73
N TYR A 189 -2.26 -14.43 -23.67
CA TYR A 189 -2.86 -14.18 -22.36
C TYR A 189 -2.49 -12.82 -21.81
N ILE A 190 -3.40 -12.25 -21.04
CA ILE A 190 -3.15 -11.04 -20.28
C ILE A 190 -3.44 -11.28 -18.79
N PHE A 191 -2.49 -10.91 -17.94
CA PHE A 191 -2.56 -11.17 -16.49
C PHE A 191 -2.59 -9.85 -15.73
N CYS A 192 -3.46 -9.78 -14.73
CA CYS A 192 -3.42 -8.77 -13.69
C CYS A 192 -2.76 -9.36 -12.46
N ASN A 193 -1.61 -8.80 -12.10
CA ASN A 193 -0.90 -9.13 -10.88
C ASN A 193 -1.49 -8.32 -9.72
N ALA A 194 -2.28 -8.99 -8.89
CA ALA A 194 -2.86 -8.48 -7.65
C ALA A 194 -2.28 -9.20 -6.42
N ASP A 195 -1.03 -9.69 -6.54
CA ASP A 195 -0.26 -10.27 -5.44
C ASP A 195 0.55 -9.19 -4.72
N GLU A 196 -0.15 -8.34 -3.98
CA GLU A 196 0.41 -7.25 -3.19
C GLU A 196 0.85 -7.77 -1.82
N GLY A 197 2.12 -8.10 -1.68
CA GLY A 197 2.67 -8.75 -0.48
C GLY A 197 3.59 -7.88 0.36
N ASP A 198 3.97 -6.67 -0.08
CA ASP A 198 4.85 -5.76 0.66
C ASP A 198 4.28 -5.38 2.03
N PRO A 199 5.07 -5.44 3.12
CA PRO A 199 4.65 -4.94 4.42
C PRO A 199 4.20 -3.47 4.36
N GLY A 200 2.95 -3.21 4.75
CA GLY A 200 2.37 -1.86 4.73
C GLY A 200 1.79 -1.42 3.39
N ALA A 201 1.91 -2.19 2.31
CA ALA A 201 1.29 -1.90 1.02
C ALA A 201 -0.17 -2.39 0.98
N PHE A 202 -1.09 -1.54 0.49
CA PHE A 202 -2.51 -1.86 0.31
C PHE A 202 -3.18 -1.04 -0.81
N MET A 203 -2.38 -0.56 -1.78
CA MET A 203 -2.84 0.25 -2.90
C MET A 203 -3.73 -0.56 -3.84
N ASP A 204 -3.21 -1.71 -4.30
CA ASP A 204 -3.89 -2.57 -5.26
C ASP A 204 -5.17 -3.15 -4.68
N ARG A 205 -5.13 -3.60 -3.42
CA ARG A 205 -6.32 -4.02 -2.67
C ARG A 205 -7.38 -2.93 -2.66
N SER A 206 -7.00 -1.69 -2.34
CA SER A 206 -7.96 -0.58 -2.23
C SER A 206 -8.56 -0.18 -3.58
N ILE A 207 -7.80 -0.29 -4.67
CA ILE A 207 -8.34 -0.09 -6.03
C ILE A 207 -9.37 -1.17 -6.35
N LEU A 208 -9.06 -2.45 -6.11
CA LEU A 208 -9.98 -3.56 -6.32
C LEU A 208 -11.23 -3.50 -5.42
N GLU A 209 -11.07 -3.00 -4.19
CA GLU A 209 -12.19 -2.76 -3.28
C GLU A 209 -13.02 -1.52 -3.66
N GLY A 210 -12.44 -0.54 -4.34
CA GLY A 210 -13.08 0.75 -4.60
C GLY A 210 -13.57 0.97 -6.03
N ASP A 211 -12.91 0.35 -7.00
CA ASP A 211 -13.21 0.51 -8.43
C ASP A 211 -12.80 -0.74 -9.23
N PRO A 212 -13.39 -1.92 -8.93
CA PRO A 212 -13.03 -3.17 -9.61
C PRO A 212 -13.35 -3.14 -11.11
N ASN A 213 -14.38 -2.40 -11.54
CA ASN A 213 -14.76 -2.28 -12.93
C ASN A 213 -13.69 -1.60 -13.78
N SER A 214 -12.90 -0.67 -13.23
CA SER A 214 -11.78 -0.05 -13.94
C SER A 214 -10.71 -1.06 -14.36
N ILE A 215 -10.52 -2.11 -13.55
CA ILE A 215 -9.58 -3.19 -13.85
C ILE A 215 -10.16 -4.13 -14.91
N VAL A 216 -11.44 -4.45 -14.84
CA VAL A 216 -12.14 -5.26 -15.85
C VAL A 216 -12.08 -4.57 -17.21
N GLU A 217 -12.41 -3.27 -17.28
CA GLU A 217 -12.34 -2.46 -18.49
C GLU A 217 -10.91 -2.41 -19.04
N ALA A 218 -9.93 -2.11 -18.19
CA ALA A 218 -8.52 -1.99 -18.60
C ALA A 218 -7.93 -3.31 -19.10
N MET A 219 -8.27 -4.44 -18.48
CA MET A 219 -7.85 -5.76 -18.95
C MET A 219 -8.48 -6.10 -20.29
N THR A 220 -9.74 -5.74 -20.53
CA THR A 220 -10.41 -5.95 -21.81
C THR A 220 -9.73 -5.14 -22.91
N ILE A 221 -9.40 -3.85 -22.64
CA ILE A 221 -8.61 -3.00 -23.54
C ILE A 221 -7.23 -3.63 -23.83
N GLY A 222 -6.53 -4.08 -22.79
CA GLY A 222 -5.23 -4.74 -22.93
C GLY A 222 -5.30 -6.05 -23.72
N GLY A 223 -6.39 -6.82 -23.55
CA GLY A 223 -6.68 -8.02 -24.33
C GLY A 223 -6.79 -7.71 -25.82
N TYR A 224 -7.60 -6.70 -26.15
CA TYR A 224 -7.73 -6.22 -27.53
C TYR A 224 -6.39 -5.77 -28.13
N ALA A 225 -5.67 -4.92 -27.40
CA ALA A 225 -4.39 -4.38 -27.84
C ALA A 225 -3.32 -5.45 -28.08
N THR A 226 -3.26 -6.50 -27.26
CA THR A 226 -2.24 -7.55 -27.37
C THR A 226 -2.67 -8.74 -28.23
N GLY A 227 -3.96 -8.81 -28.60
CA GLY A 227 -4.56 -9.95 -29.28
C GLY A 227 -4.88 -11.12 -28.36
N ALA A 228 -4.95 -10.91 -27.05
CA ALA A 228 -5.32 -11.91 -26.07
C ALA A 228 -6.85 -12.01 -25.95
N LYS A 229 -7.36 -13.25 -25.83
CA LYS A 229 -8.79 -13.53 -25.60
C LYS A 229 -9.10 -13.97 -24.18
N HIS A 230 -8.06 -14.17 -23.36
CA HIS A 230 -8.16 -14.68 -22.00
C HIS A 230 -7.37 -13.80 -21.03
N GLY A 231 -8.07 -13.29 -20.02
CA GLY A 231 -7.53 -12.55 -18.90
C GLY A 231 -7.50 -13.37 -17.63
N VAL A 232 -6.45 -13.23 -16.83
CA VAL A 232 -6.33 -13.87 -15.52
C VAL A 232 -6.01 -12.80 -14.49
N VAL A 233 -6.83 -12.68 -13.44
CA VAL A 233 -6.48 -11.90 -12.26
C VAL A 233 -5.93 -12.85 -11.21
N TYR A 234 -4.65 -12.70 -10.89
CA TYR A 234 -4.00 -13.43 -9.80
C TYR A 234 -4.02 -12.58 -8.54
N ILE A 235 -4.84 -12.96 -7.57
CA ILE A 235 -5.13 -12.19 -6.37
C ILE A 235 -4.85 -13.02 -5.12
N ARG A 236 -4.36 -12.38 -4.06
CA ARG A 236 -4.16 -13.02 -2.76
C ARG A 236 -5.48 -13.49 -2.16
N ALA A 237 -5.49 -14.73 -1.63
CA ALA A 237 -6.67 -15.28 -0.94
C ALA A 237 -7.05 -14.49 0.32
N GLU A 238 -6.09 -13.76 0.91
CA GLU A 238 -6.28 -12.90 2.09
C GLU A 238 -7.03 -11.59 1.80
N TYR A 239 -7.47 -11.35 0.55
CA TYR A 239 -8.24 -10.18 0.16
C TYR A 239 -9.71 -10.50 -0.16
N PRO A 240 -10.49 -11.06 0.81
CA PRO A 240 -11.83 -11.59 0.55
C PRO A 240 -12.80 -10.53 0.01
N LEU A 241 -12.72 -9.28 0.49
CA LEU A 241 -13.58 -8.19 0.01
C LEU A 241 -13.25 -7.80 -1.43
N ALA A 242 -11.97 -7.66 -1.77
CA ALA A 242 -11.53 -7.37 -3.14
C ALA A 242 -11.95 -8.49 -4.11
N ILE A 243 -11.81 -9.75 -3.68
CA ILE A 243 -12.25 -10.92 -4.45
C ILE A 243 -13.76 -10.90 -4.68
N HIS A 244 -14.56 -10.60 -3.65
CA HIS A 244 -16.01 -10.50 -3.77
C HIS A 244 -16.40 -9.44 -4.79
N ARG A 245 -15.89 -8.22 -4.66
CA ARG A 245 -16.22 -7.11 -5.55
C ARG A 245 -15.75 -7.33 -6.98
N LEU A 246 -14.57 -7.92 -7.16
CA LEU A 246 -14.09 -8.27 -8.49
C LEU A 246 -14.97 -9.34 -9.16
N LYS A 247 -15.44 -10.36 -8.41
CA LYS A 247 -16.40 -11.35 -8.93
C LYS A 247 -17.71 -10.70 -9.34
N THR A 248 -18.23 -9.79 -8.53
CA THR A 248 -19.45 -9.02 -8.83
C THR A 248 -19.26 -8.20 -10.11
N ALA A 249 -18.15 -7.44 -10.21
CA ALA A 249 -17.85 -6.65 -11.40
C ALA A 249 -17.73 -7.50 -12.69
N ILE A 250 -17.03 -8.64 -12.63
CA ILE A 250 -16.89 -9.56 -13.75
C ILE A 250 -18.27 -10.13 -14.15
N SER A 251 -19.11 -10.53 -13.18
CA SER A 251 -20.45 -11.05 -13.48
C SER A 251 -21.31 -9.98 -14.16
N GLN A 252 -21.38 -8.78 -13.59
CA GLN A 252 -22.16 -7.67 -14.14
C GLN A 252 -21.63 -7.25 -15.53
N ALA A 253 -20.31 -7.22 -15.74
CA ALA A 253 -19.72 -6.92 -17.03
C ALA A 253 -20.11 -7.95 -18.11
N ARG A 254 -20.25 -9.23 -17.76
CA ARG A 254 -20.78 -10.27 -18.66
C ARG A 254 -22.26 -10.03 -18.98
N ASP A 255 -23.07 -9.72 -17.97
CA ASP A 255 -24.51 -9.47 -18.14
C ASP A 255 -24.78 -8.25 -19.02
N TYR A 256 -23.90 -7.23 -18.97
CA TYR A 256 -23.97 -6.02 -19.79
C TYR A 256 -23.31 -6.17 -21.18
N GLY A 257 -22.68 -7.32 -21.47
CA GLY A 257 -22.00 -7.55 -22.75
C GLY A 257 -20.66 -6.83 -22.89
N PHE A 258 -20.05 -6.44 -21.78
CA PHE A 258 -18.70 -5.84 -21.74
C PHE A 258 -17.59 -6.89 -21.60
N LEU A 259 -17.95 -8.13 -21.29
CA LEU A 259 -17.13 -9.33 -21.33
C LEU A 259 -17.85 -10.46 -22.06
N GLY A 260 -17.11 -11.46 -22.52
CA GLY A 260 -17.60 -12.66 -23.20
C GLY A 260 -17.43 -12.58 -24.71
N LYS A 261 -18.53 -12.81 -25.44
CA LYS A 261 -18.52 -12.89 -26.90
C LYS A 261 -18.98 -11.59 -27.56
N ASN A 262 -18.32 -11.25 -28.66
CA ASN A 262 -18.73 -10.15 -29.54
C ASN A 262 -19.02 -8.82 -28.80
N ILE A 263 -18.07 -8.43 -27.94
CA ILE A 263 -18.19 -7.25 -27.06
C ILE A 263 -18.49 -5.99 -27.91
N PHE A 264 -19.55 -5.24 -27.57
CA PHE A 264 -20.04 -4.06 -28.31
C PHE A 264 -20.29 -4.32 -29.83
N ASN A 265 -20.57 -5.57 -30.19
CA ASN A 265 -20.71 -5.98 -31.60
C ASN A 265 -19.46 -5.73 -32.49
N SER A 266 -18.28 -5.70 -31.87
CA SER A 266 -17.00 -5.47 -32.57
C SER A 266 -16.36 -6.72 -33.16
N GLY A 267 -16.90 -7.91 -32.90
CA GLY A 267 -16.29 -9.20 -33.24
C GLY A 267 -15.18 -9.63 -32.26
N PHE A 268 -14.89 -8.83 -31.25
CA PHE A 268 -13.89 -9.17 -30.25
C PHE A 268 -14.49 -9.99 -29.10
N ASP A 269 -13.82 -11.09 -28.79
CA ASP A 269 -14.14 -11.98 -27.67
C ASP A 269 -13.07 -11.84 -26.59
N PHE A 270 -13.49 -11.64 -25.33
CA PHE A 270 -12.57 -11.62 -24.21
C PHE A 270 -13.29 -11.95 -22.90
N ASP A 271 -12.67 -12.79 -22.06
CA ASP A 271 -13.22 -13.09 -20.75
C ASP A 271 -12.11 -13.15 -19.67
N ILE A 272 -12.51 -12.97 -18.41
CA ILE A 272 -11.60 -12.89 -17.25
C ILE A 272 -11.94 -13.98 -16.26
N GLU A 273 -10.88 -14.71 -15.82
CA GLU A 273 -10.96 -15.62 -14.68
C GLU A 273 -10.12 -15.11 -13.48
N ILE A 274 -10.49 -15.54 -12.27
CA ILE A 274 -9.76 -15.22 -11.04
C ILE A 274 -9.00 -16.47 -10.58
N ARG A 275 -7.72 -16.30 -10.27
CA ARG A 275 -6.86 -17.31 -9.66
C ARG A 275 -6.34 -16.80 -8.31
N TYR A 276 -6.31 -17.67 -7.32
CA TYR A 276 -5.93 -17.30 -5.96
C TYR A 276 -4.48 -17.62 -5.70
N GLY A 277 -3.75 -16.62 -5.20
CA GLY A 277 -2.42 -16.80 -4.62
C GLY A 277 -2.53 -17.27 -3.16
N ALA A 278 -1.60 -18.12 -2.76
CA ALA A 278 -1.51 -18.62 -1.38
C ALA A 278 -0.72 -17.68 -0.44
N GLY A 279 -0.56 -16.41 -0.80
CA GLY A 279 0.06 -15.39 0.04
C GLY A 279 1.59 -15.31 -0.01
N ALA A 280 2.26 -16.01 -0.91
CA ALA A 280 3.72 -15.93 -1.04
C ALA A 280 4.15 -14.71 -1.86
N PHE A 281 4.88 -13.77 -1.24
CA PHE A 281 5.38 -12.55 -1.88
C PHE A 281 6.21 -12.80 -3.15
N VAL A 282 6.97 -13.92 -3.18
CA VAL A 282 7.73 -14.30 -4.38
C VAL A 282 6.85 -14.49 -5.63
N CYS A 283 5.56 -14.81 -5.45
CA CYS A 283 4.61 -14.95 -6.54
C CYS A 283 4.19 -13.61 -7.18
N GLY A 284 4.59 -12.47 -6.61
CA GLY A 284 4.55 -11.17 -7.26
C GLY A 284 5.55 -11.02 -8.43
N GLU A 285 6.61 -11.85 -8.50
CA GLU A 285 7.47 -11.93 -9.67
C GLU A 285 6.74 -12.62 -10.83
N GLU A 286 6.75 -12.02 -12.03
CA GLU A 286 5.86 -12.42 -13.15
C GLU A 286 5.98 -13.89 -13.58
N THR A 287 7.18 -14.49 -13.51
CA THR A 287 7.37 -15.90 -13.88
C THR A 287 6.99 -16.86 -12.75
N ALA A 288 7.20 -16.46 -11.50
CA ALA A 288 6.73 -17.20 -10.34
C ALA A 288 5.20 -17.20 -10.26
N LEU A 289 4.57 -16.07 -10.55
CA LEU A 289 3.11 -15.93 -10.67
C LEU A 289 2.56 -16.90 -11.73
N ILE A 290 3.14 -16.91 -12.93
CA ILE A 290 2.72 -17.81 -14.01
C ILE A 290 2.84 -19.27 -13.58
N HIS A 291 3.95 -19.68 -12.97
CA HIS A 291 4.12 -21.04 -12.45
C HIS A 291 3.06 -21.40 -11.40
N SER A 292 2.73 -20.46 -10.50
CA SER A 292 1.68 -20.67 -9.50
C SER A 292 0.30 -20.88 -10.16
N VAL A 293 -0.04 -20.10 -11.18
CA VAL A 293 -1.29 -20.28 -11.95
C VAL A 293 -1.31 -21.62 -12.70
N GLU A 294 -0.15 -22.11 -13.14
CA GLU A 294 -0.02 -23.43 -13.76
C GLU A 294 -0.09 -24.60 -12.75
N GLY A 295 -0.29 -24.31 -11.46
CA GLY A 295 -0.29 -25.35 -10.41
C GLY A 295 1.09 -25.88 -10.05
N LYS A 296 2.14 -25.18 -10.47
CA LYS A 296 3.54 -25.48 -10.13
C LYS A 296 3.97 -24.67 -8.91
N ARG A 297 5.13 -25.00 -8.36
CA ARG A 297 5.75 -24.18 -7.32
C ARG A 297 6.05 -22.77 -7.86
N GLY A 298 5.69 -21.73 -7.10
CA GLY A 298 5.94 -20.34 -7.44
C GLY A 298 7.42 -19.97 -7.39
N GLU A 299 8.19 -20.43 -8.35
CA GLU A 299 9.63 -20.20 -8.47
C GLU A 299 9.93 -19.38 -9.72
N PRO A 300 10.75 -18.32 -9.61
CA PRO A 300 11.17 -17.53 -10.76
C PRO A 300 11.96 -18.33 -11.78
N THR A 301 11.79 -17.96 -13.05
CA THR A 301 12.56 -18.48 -14.19
C THR A 301 13.55 -17.42 -14.67
N ARG A 302 14.74 -17.84 -15.11
CA ARG A 302 15.71 -16.94 -15.76
C ARG A 302 15.14 -16.38 -17.06
N LYS A 303 15.36 -15.10 -17.27
CA LYS A 303 15.03 -14.39 -18.51
C LYS A 303 16.33 -14.13 -19.31
N PRO A 304 16.35 -14.18 -20.63
CA PRO A 304 15.29 -14.57 -21.56
C PRO A 304 15.01 -16.09 -21.57
N PRO A 305 13.85 -16.57 -22.08
CA PRO A 305 12.79 -15.79 -22.72
C PRO A 305 11.92 -15.01 -21.71
N PHE A 306 11.41 -13.85 -22.13
CA PHE A 306 10.44 -13.08 -21.34
C PHE A 306 9.03 -13.67 -21.49
N PRO A 307 8.11 -13.46 -20.53
CA PRO A 307 6.73 -13.95 -20.61
C PRO A 307 5.98 -13.48 -21.87
N SER A 308 6.30 -12.30 -22.38
CA SER A 308 5.74 -11.80 -23.65
C SER A 308 6.03 -12.71 -24.85
N VAL A 309 7.02 -13.60 -24.76
CA VAL A 309 7.38 -14.60 -25.79
C VAL A 309 6.97 -15.99 -25.34
N LYS A 310 7.24 -16.37 -24.10
CA LYS A 310 6.98 -17.69 -23.53
C LYS A 310 6.57 -17.58 -22.06
N GLY A 311 5.29 -17.36 -21.81
CA GLY A 311 4.67 -17.22 -20.49
C GLY A 311 3.77 -18.41 -20.15
N TYR A 312 2.52 -18.12 -19.78
CA TYR A 312 1.53 -19.09 -19.32
C TYR A 312 1.29 -20.18 -20.36
N MET A 313 1.38 -21.44 -19.94
CA MET A 313 1.29 -22.62 -20.82
C MET A 313 2.22 -22.53 -22.06
N GLY A 314 3.36 -21.83 -21.92
CA GLY A 314 4.30 -21.62 -23.02
C GLY A 314 3.86 -20.62 -24.08
N LYS A 315 2.77 -19.89 -23.86
CA LYS A 315 2.18 -18.91 -24.79
C LYS A 315 2.61 -17.48 -24.45
N PRO A 316 2.58 -16.54 -25.41
CA PRO A 316 2.84 -15.13 -25.13
C PRO A 316 1.89 -14.59 -24.06
N THR A 317 2.45 -13.98 -23.02
CA THR A 317 1.69 -13.51 -21.85
C THR A 317 2.17 -12.14 -21.41
N THR A 318 1.25 -11.20 -21.28
CA THR A 318 1.51 -9.89 -20.67
C THR A 318 1.09 -9.93 -19.19
N VAL A 319 1.95 -9.50 -18.28
CA VAL A 319 1.63 -9.34 -16.86
C VAL A 319 1.76 -7.87 -16.48
N ASN A 320 0.68 -7.26 -15.98
CA ASN A 320 0.68 -5.90 -15.44
C ASN A 320 0.07 -5.88 -14.03
N ASN A 321 0.52 -4.92 -13.21
CA ASN A 321 0.02 -4.69 -11.87
C ASN A 321 -1.35 -3.98 -11.89
N VAL A 322 -2.13 -4.06 -10.82
CA VAL A 322 -3.47 -3.45 -10.66
C VAL A 322 -3.44 -1.94 -10.90
N GLU A 323 -2.57 -1.19 -10.21
CA GLU A 323 -2.48 0.26 -10.37
C GLU A 323 -2.09 0.66 -11.80
N THR A 324 -1.29 -0.16 -12.49
CA THR A 324 -0.97 0.07 -13.90
C THR A 324 -2.23 0.02 -14.75
N TYR A 325 -3.09 -0.99 -14.56
CA TYR A 325 -4.36 -1.12 -15.26
C TYR A 325 -5.31 0.03 -14.95
N ALA A 326 -5.43 0.46 -13.70
CA ALA A 326 -6.33 1.53 -13.29
C ALA A 326 -6.10 2.88 -14.00
N ASN A 327 -4.89 3.11 -14.53
CA ASN A 327 -4.57 4.30 -15.30
C ASN A 327 -5.07 4.25 -16.76
N ILE A 328 -5.21 3.06 -17.35
CA ILE A 328 -5.42 2.87 -18.80
C ILE A 328 -6.72 3.50 -19.29
N PRO A 329 -7.91 3.26 -18.70
CA PRO A 329 -9.15 3.87 -19.18
C PRO A 329 -9.08 5.39 -19.20
N LYS A 330 -8.44 5.99 -18.20
CA LYS A 330 -8.31 7.45 -18.09
C LYS A 330 -7.37 8.03 -19.14
N ILE A 331 -6.29 7.32 -19.48
CA ILE A 331 -5.36 7.70 -20.56
C ILE A 331 -6.08 7.66 -21.91
N ILE A 332 -6.87 6.61 -22.19
CA ILE A 332 -7.64 6.48 -23.44
C ILE A 332 -8.65 7.63 -23.59
N LEU A 333 -9.37 7.97 -22.51
CA LEU A 333 -10.41 9.01 -22.55
C LEU A 333 -9.84 10.43 -22.61
N ARG A 334 -8.78 10.71 -21.86
CA ARG A 334 -8.25 12.06 -21.69
C ARG A 334 -7.06 12.39 -22.59
N GLY A 335 -6.48 11.37 -23.20
CA GLY A 335 -5.34 11.51 -24.10
C GLY A 335 -3.98 11.56 -23.40
N THR A 336 -2.95 11.45 -24.22
CA THR A 336 -1.55 11.38 -23.79
C THR A 336 -1.08 12.69 -23.16
N ASP A 337 -1.43 13.83 -23.75
CA ASP A 337 -0.99 15.16 -23.27
C ASP A 337 -1.44 15.42 -21.82
N TRP A 338 -2.68 15.02 -21.50
CA TRP A 338 -3.17 15.10 -20.14
C TRP A 338 -2.34 14.25 -19.17
N PHE A 339 -1.99 13.01 -19.53
CA PHE A 339 -1.24 12.13 -18.64
C PHE A 339 0.22 12.57 -18.53
N THR A 340 0.85 13.01 -19.62
CA THR A 340 2.24 13.48 -19.66
C THR A 340 2.43 14.84 -19.04
N SER A 341 1.36 15.63 -18.82
CA SER A 341 1.41 16.88 -18.06
C SER A 341 1.70 16.66 -16.56
N MET A 342 1.55 15.43 -16.08
CA MET A 342 1.85 15.01 -14.70
C MET A 342 3.15 14.21 -14.66
N GLY A 343 3.92 14.37 -13.59
CA GLY A 343 5.15 13.61 -13.38
C GLY A 343 6.42 14.33 -13.86
N THR A 344 7.52 13.55 -13.93
CA THR A 344 8.82 14.03 -14.40
C THR A 344 9.01 13.75 -15.89
N GLU A 345 10.11 14.19 -16.47
CA GLU A 345 10.42 13.94 -17.88
C GLU A 345 10.43 12.43 -18.23
N LYS A 346 11.00 11.59 -17.34
CA LYS A 346 11.16 10.15 -17.55
C LYS A 346 10.10 9.28 -16.87
N SER A 347 9.38 9.83 -15.90
CA SER A 347 8.38 9.12 -15.12
C SER A 347 7.05 9.87 -15.13
N LYS A 348 6.18 9.55 -16.09
CA LYS A 348 4.91 10.25 -16.33
C LYS A 348 3.79 9.74 -15.42
N GLY A 349 2.80 10.63 -15.22
CA GLY A 349 1.57 10.33 -14.49
C GLY A 349 1.73 10.39 -12.97
N THR A 350 0.82 9.68 -12.29
CA THR A 350 0.74 9.63 -10.83
C THR A 350 1.24 8.29 -10.27
N LYS A 351 1.48 8.26 -8.96
CA LYS A 351 1.75 7.04 -8.19
C LYS A 351 0.94 7.05 -6.90
N VAL A 352 0.37 5.91 -6.57
CA VAL A 352 -0.29 5.70 -5.28
C VAL A 352 0.73 5.21 -4.26
N PHE A 353 0.79 5.87 -3.10
CA PHE A 353 1.61 5.48 -1.97
C PHE A 353 0.73 5.09 -0.77
N ALA A 354 1.09 4.01 -0.09
CA ALA A 354 0.57 3.67 1.23
C ALA A 354 1.44 4.36 2.28
N LEU A 355 1.01 5.54 2.70
CA LEU A 355 1.68 6.34 3.73
C LEU A 355 1.32 5.78 5.11
N ALA A 356 2.33 5.29 5.82
CA ALA A 356 2.18 4.64 7.13
C ALA A 356 3.36 4.95 8.06
N GLY A 357 3.32 4.41 9.28
CA GLY A 357 4.36 4.59 10.29
C GLY A 357 4.16 5.82 11.16
N LYS A 358 5.22 6.55 11.42
CA LYS A 358 5.27 7.71 12.34
C LYS A 358 4.87 9.01 11.64
N VAL A 359 3.61 9.10 11.23
CA VAL A 359 3.02 10.25 10.56
C VAL A 359 1.60 10.49 11.08
N ASN A 360 1.14 11.75 11.13
CA ASN A 360 -0.19 12.07 11.68
C ASN A 360 -1.34 11.51 10.82
N ASN A 361 -1.26 11.65 9.50
CA ASN A 361 -2.29 11.20 8.57
C ASN A 361 -1.81 9.93 7.86
N VAL A 362 -2.38 8.79 8.23
CA VAL A 362 -2.08 7.48 7.64
C VAL A 362 -3.13 7.15 6.57
N GLY A 363 -2.69 6.76 5.38
CA GLY A 363 -3.61 6.38 4.31
C GLY A 363 -2.98 6.28 2.92
N LEU A 364 -3.82 6.23 1.89
CA LEU A 364 -3.40 6.22 0.49
C LEU A 364 -3.25 7.64 -0.05
N VAL A 365 -2.11 7.91 -0.61
CA VAL A 365 -1.75 9.20 -1.18
C VAL A 365 -1.44 9.01 -2.66
N GLU A 366 -2.25 9.58 -3.55
CA GLU A 366 -1.96 9.57 -4.98
C GLU A 366 -1.48 10.95 -5.43
N VAL A 367 -0.26 10.99 -5.95
CA VAL A 367 0.44 12.23 -6.30
C VAL A 367 1.17 12.10 -7.63
N PRO A 368 1.42 13.21 -8.33
CA PRO A 368 2.27 13.19 -9.51
C PRO A 368 3.68 12.68 -9.17
N MET A 369 4.28 11.89 -10.05
CA MET A 369 5.69 11.52 -9.94
C MET A 369 6.55 12.80 -9.88
N GLY A 370 7.63 12.77 -9.09
CA GLY A 370 8.49 13.93 -8.88
C GLY A 370 8.16 14.77 -7.65
N ILE A 371 7.09 14.45 -6.92
CA ILE A 371 6.86 15.01 -5.58
C ILE A 371 7.99 14.60 -4.63
N THR A 372 8.25 15.37 -3.59
CA THR A 372 9.28 15.07 -2.60
C THR A 372 8.71 14.33 -1.38
N ILE A 373 9.57 13.60 -0.67
CA ILE A 373 9.18 12.99 0.62
C ILE A 373 8.77 14.06 1.63
N ARG A 374 9.41 15.23 1.60
CA ARG A 374 9.03 16.35 2.45
C ARG A 374 7.56 16.74 2.27
N GLU A 375 7.14 16.93 1.03
CA GLU A 375 5.75 17.28 0.72
C GLU A 375 4.77 16.18 1.15
N ILE A 376 5.10 14.91 0.90
CA ILE A 376 4.24 13.79 1.33
C ILE A 376 4.13 13.73 2.86
N VAL A 377 5.25 13.79 3.58
CA VAL A 377 5.25 13.61 5.05
C VAL A 377 4.66 14.82 5.77
N TYR A 378 5.05 16.04 5.37
CA TYR A 378 4.68 17.24 6.15
C TYR A 378 3.42 17.94 5.64
N ASP A 379 3.21 17.97 4.33
CA ASP A 379 2.10 18.72 3.74
C ASP A 379 0.84 17.85 3.64
N ILE A 380 1.00 16.60 3.21
CA ILE A 380 -0.12 15.64 3.09
C ILE A 380 -0.28 14.86 4.40
N GLY A 381 0.79 14.28 4.89
CA GLY A 381 0.83 13.44 6.09
C GLY A 381 0.67 14.20 7.41
N GLY A 382 0.73 15.55 7.39
CA GLY A 382 0.55 16.38 8.59
C GLY A 382 1.74 16.38 9.56
N GLY A 383 2.91 15.82 9.15
CA GLY A 383 4.15 15.78 9.93
C GLY A 383 4.23 14.63 10.93
N ILE A 384 5.32 14.64 11.71
CA ILE A 384 5.61 13.60 12.71
C ILE A 384 4.79 13.86 13.97
N PRO A 385 4.13 12.83 14.55
CA PRO A 385 3.32 12.99 15.74
C PRO A 385 4.16 13.32 17.00
N ASN A 386 3.50 13.91 18.00
CA ASN A 386 4.06 14.16 19.34
C ASN A 386 5.31 15.05 19.38
N GLY A 387 5.53 15.89 18.35
CA GLY A 387 6.68 16.79 18.28
C GLY A 387 8.04 16.11 18.08
N LYS A 388 8.06 14.81 17.75
CA LYS A 388 9.29 14.07 17.48
C LYS A 388 9.93 14.48 16.17
N LYS A 389 11.21 14.14 16.01
CA LYS A 389 11.98 14.45 14.83
C LYS A 389 11.85 13.35 13.78
N PHE A 390 11.78 13.76 12.53
CA PHE A 390 11.89 12.87 11.38
C PHE A 390 13.28 12.20 11.36
N LYS A 391 13.31 10.89 11.17
CA LYS A 391 14.56 10.12 11.02
C LYS A 391 14.76 9.64 9.59
N ALA A 392 13.83 8.87 9.07
CA ALA A 392 13.89 8.33 7.71
C ALA A 392 12.52 7.93 7.19
N VAL A 393 12.44 7.63 5.90
CA VAL A 393 11.33 6.92 5.25
C VAL A 393 11.89 5.68 4.56
N GLN A 394 11.31 4.53 4.83
CA GLN A 394 11.49 3.35 3.99
C GLN A 394 10.54 3.43 2.80
N ILE A 395 11.09 3.38 1.59
CA ILE A 395 10.32 3.32 0.34
C ILE A 395 10.68 2.05 -0.41
N GLY A 396 9.68 1.44 -1.08
CA GLY A 396 9.88 0.23 -1.89
C GLY A 396 9.87 -1.09 -1.12
N GLY A 397 9.39 -1.07 0.12
CA GLY A 397 9.25 -2.28 0.94
C GLY A 397 10.58 -3.02 1.15
N PRO A 398 10.57 -4.36 1.21
CA PRO A 398 11.78 -5.15 1.46
C PRO A 398 12.83 -5.08 0.34
N SER A 399 12.46 -4.58 -0.82
CA SER A 399 13.36 -4.37 -1.96
C SER A 399 13.96 -2.97 -2.03
N GLY A 400 13.46 -2.06 -1.21
CA GLY A 400 13.79 -0.63 -1.25
C GLY A 400 14.91 -0.23 -0.29
N GLY A 401 14.99 1.08 -0.01
CA GLY A 401 16.00 1.67 0.85
C GLY A 401 15.47 2.83 1.68
N MET A 402 16.35 3.41 2.48
CA MET A 402 16.05 4.53 3.37
C MET A 402 16.27 5.86 2.65
N ILE A 403 15.30 6.77 2.81
CA ILE A 403 15.45 8.19 2.46
C ILE A 403 15.57 8.95 3.78
N THR A 404 16.71 9.58 3.98
CA THR A 404 17.04 10.33 5.21
C THR A 404 16.74 11.83 5.04
N LYS A 405 17.03 12.59 6.08
CA LYS A 405 16.85 14.04 6.06
C LYS A 405 17.66 14.75 4.95
N GLU A 406 18.84 14.21 4.60
CA GLU A 406 19.70 14.76 3.54
C GLU A 406 19.05 14.62 2.16
N ASN A 407 18.28 13.56 1.95
CA ASN A 407 17.65 13.21 0.67
C ASN A 407 16.13 13.45 0.65
N ILE A 408 15.57 14.11 1.67
CA ILE A 408 14.12 14.29 1.83
C ILE A 408 13.47 15.10 0.71
N ASP A 409 14.25 15.92 0.02
CA ASP A 409 13.83 16.78 -1.10
C ASP A 409 14.13 16.16 -2.48
N THR A 410 14.62 14.91 -2.53
CA THR A 410 14.81 14.20 -3.79
C THR A 410 13.43 13.96 -4.44
N PRO A 411 13.23 14.31 -5.73
CA PRO A 411 12.02 13.99 -6.45
C PRO A 411 11.80 12.48 -6.52
N ILE A 412 10.59 12.04 -6.16
CA ILE A 412 10.25 10.61 -6.15
C ILE A 412 9.88 10.17 -7.56
N ASP A 413 10.85 9.56 -8.25
CA ASP A 413 10.65 8.86 -9.51
C ASP A 413 11.62 7.67 -9.62
N TYR A 414 11.53 6.89 -10.71
CA TYR A 414 12.32 5.66 -10.84
C TYR A 414 13.82 5.92 -10.96
N GLU A 415 14.23 7.03 -11.56
CA GLU A 415 15.62 7.39 -11.81
C GLU A 415 16.27 8.00 -10.56
N ASN A 416 15.68 9.06 -10.02
CA ASN A 416 16.22 9.77 -8.86
C ASN A 416 16.31 8.88 -7.61
N LEU A 417 15.32 8.01 -7.39
CA LEU A 417 15.39 7.06 -6.27
C LEU A 417 16.55 6.07 -6.42
N ARG A 418 16.81 5.61 -7.64
CA ARG A 418 17.94 4.69 -7.90
C ARG A 418 19.28 5.37 -7.66
N GLU A 419 19.43 6.64 -8.01
CA GLU A 419 20.66 7.41 -7.79
C GLU A 419 21.04 7.52 -6.31
N ILE A 420 20.06 7.61 -5.43
CA ILE A 420 20.29 7.65 -3.97
C ILE A 420 20.34 6.26 -3.31
N GLY A 421 20.24 5.18 -4.10
CA GLY A 421 20.25 3.80 -3.61
C GLY A 421 18.92 3.30 -3.04
N ALA A 422 17.82 3.99 -3.39
CA ALA A 422 16.46 3.57 -3.05
C ALA A 422 15.73 3.01 -4.29
N MET A 423 14.51 2.53 -4.11
CA MET A 423 13.67 1.95 -5.17
C MET A 423 12.21 2.35 -4.94
N MET A 424 11.48 2.63 -6.02
CA MET A 424 10.05 2.97 -5.95
C MET A 424 9.22 1.86 -5.29
N GLY A 425 9.50 0.61 -5.65
CA GLY A 425 8.69 -0.54 -5.24
C GLY A 425 7.23 -0.41 -5.66
N SER A 426 6.36 -1.12 -4.96
CA SER A 426 4.91 -1.06 -5.20
C SER A 426 4.27 0.24 -4.71
N GLY A 427 4.90 0.97 -3.80
CA GLY A 427 4.41 2.24 -3.23
C GLY A 427 4.24 2.23 -1.71
N GLY A 428 4.76 1.22 -1.02
CA GLY A 428 4.87 1.26 0.45
C GLY A 428 5.79 2.39 0.87
N LEU A 429 5.34 3.23 1.83
CA LEU A 429 6.05 4.40 2.32
C LEU A 429 5.88 4.47 3.83
N ILE A 430 6.91 4.02 4.57
CA ILE A 430 6.87 3.89 6.03
C ILE A 430 7.76 4.95 6.66
N VAL A 431 7.13 5.90 7.35
CA VAL A 431 7.80 7.03 8.02
C VAL A 431 8.31 6.57 9.40
N MET A 432 9.51 7.00 9.75
CA MET A 432 10.18 6.70 11.02
C MET A 432 10.59 7.98 11.73
N ASP A 433 10.49 7.97 13.05
CA ASP A 433 10.94 9.02 13.95
C ASP A 433 12.24 8.63 14.68
N GLU A 434 12.72 9.53 15.52
CA GLU A 434 13.96 9.38 16.29
C GLU A 434 14.01 8.18 17.24
N ASP A 435 12.87 7.57 17.57
CA ASP A 435 12.80 6.37 18.43
C ASP A 435 13.02 5.06 17.67
N ASN A 436 13.00 5.07 16.35
CA ASN A 436 13.18 3.85 15.57
C ASN A 436 14.67 3.45 15.51
N ASP A 437 14.95 2.20 15.80
CA ASP A 437 16.28 1.60 15.66
C ASP A 437 16.46 1.04 14.23
N MET A 438 17.52 1.47 13.54
CA MET A 438 17.73 1.11 12.14
C MET A 438 18.26 -0.31 11.94
N VAL A 439 18.94 -0.88 12.93
CA VAL A 439 19.38 -2.28 12.89
C VAL A 439 18.19 -3.22 13.05
N GLU A 440 17.25 -2.90 13.97
CA GLU A 440 16.00 -3.62 14.12
C GLU A 440 15.12 -3.53 12.85
N ILE A 441 15.06 -2.38 12.21
CA ILE A 441 14.33 -2.20 10.95
C ILE A 441 14.96 -3.04 9.82
N ALA A 442 16.28 -3.03 9.69
CA ALA A 442 16.98 -3.87 8.72
C ALA A 442 16.71 -5.37 8.95
N LYS A 443 16.75 -5.80 10.22
CA LYS A 443 16.41 -7.17 10.61
C LYS A 443 14.98 -7.53 10.22
N PHE A 444 14.00 -6.67 10.51
CA PHE A 444 12.58 -6.89 10.18
C PHE A 444 12.37 -7.17 8.68
N TYR A 445 12.94 -6.32 7.80
CA TYR A 445 12.81 -6.53 6.36
C TYR A 445 13.53 -7.78 5.87
N LEU A 446 14.66 -8.12 6.49
CA LEU A 446 15.38 -9.34 6.12
C LEU A 446 14.66 -10.61 6.60
N GLU A 447 14.05 -10.61 7.79
CA GLU A 447 13.19 -11.70 8.28
C GLU A 447 12.05 -11.94 7.29
N PHE A 448 11.34 -10.88 6.93
CA PHE A 448 10.28 -10.97 5.92
C PHE A 448 10.80 -11.57 4.61
N THR A 449 11.92 -11.06 4.08
CA THR A 449 12.47 -11.57 2.81
C THR A 449 12.92 -13.03 2.90
N GLN A 450 13.45 -13.45 4.05
CA GLN A 450 13.83 -14.84 4.27
C GLN A 450 12.61 -15.76 4.28
N ASP A 451 11.54 -15.38 4.96
CA ASP A 451 10.29 -16.16 5.05
C ASP A 451 9.60 -16.28 3.68
N GLU A 452 9.68 -15.24 2.87
CA GLU A 452 9.05 -15.13 1.55
C GLU A 452 9.91 -15.65 0.39
N SER A 453 11.14 -16.10 0.67
CA SER A 453 12.03 -16.66 -0.33
C SER A 453 11.52 -18.00 -0.86
N CYS A 454 11.51 -18.20 -2.18
CA CYS A 454 11.20 -19.51 -2.77
C CYS A 454 12.23 -20.61 -2.42
N GLY A 455 13.40 -20.24 -1.88
CA GLY A 455 14.46 -21.17 -1.49
C GLY A 455 15.21 -21.83 -2.66
N LYS A 456 14.99 -21.43 -3.92
CA LYS A 456 15.58 -22.07 -5.10
C LYS A 456 17.09 -21.88 -5.20
N CYS A 457 17.57 -20.65 -5.12
CA CYS A 457 18.99 -20.35 -5.29
C CYS A 457 19.72 -20.19 -3.95
N THR A 458 20.95 -20.71 -3.88
CA THR A 458 21.80 -20.70 -2.68
C THR A 458 22.07 -19.30 -2.14
N PRO A 459 22.39 -18.27 -2.97
CA PRO A 459 22.68 -16.93 -2.47
C PRO A 459 21.50 -16.33 -1.67
N CYS A 460 20.27 -16.51 -2.13
CA CYS A 460 19.08 -16.07 -1.40
C CYS A 460 18.83 -16.99 -0.18
N ARG A 461 18.61 -18.29 -0.39
CA ARG A 461 18.23 -19.23 0.68
C ARG A 461 19.21 -19.27 1.86
N VAL A 462 20.52 -19.36 1.58
CA VAL A 462 21.56 -19.47 2.61
C VAL A 462 22.10 -18.10 3.01
N GLY A 463 22.31 -17.21 2.02
CA GLY A 463 22.90 -15.90 2.27
C GLY A 463 22.00 -15.00 3.14
N THR A 464 20.69 -14.90 2.86
CA THR A 464 19.78 -14.10 3.69
C THR A 464 19.66 -14.64 5.10
N LYS A 465 19.70 -15.98 5.27
CA LYS A 465 19.71 -16.60 6.59
C LYS A 465 20.98 -16.23 7.38
N ARG A 466 22.14 -16.27 6.74
CA ARG A 466 23.41 -15.89 7.38
C ARG A 466 23.45 -14.40 7.73
N LEU A 467 22.97 -13.52 6.86
CA LEU A 467 22.82 -12.10 7.17
C LEU A 467 21.93 -11.89 8.39
N LEU A 468 20.80 -12.60 8.46
CA LEU A 468 19.89 -12.50 9.58
C LEU A 468 20.51 -12.97 10.89
N GLU A 469 21.27 -14.08 10.88
CA GLU A 469 22.04 -14.57 12.02
C GLU A 469 23.07 -13.53 12.49
N MET A 470 23.76 -12.87 11.56
CA MET A 470 24.75 -11.82 11.87
C MET A 470 24.09 -10.58 12.47
N LEU A 471 22.96 -10.12 11.93
CA LEU A 471 22.19 -8.99 12.51
C LEU A 471 21.66 -9.35 13.92
N LYS A 472 21.16 -10.56 14.12
CA LYS A 472 20.72 -11.03 15.45
C LYS A 472 21.88 -11.08 16.43
N ASN A 473 23.07 -11.54 16.00
CA ASN A 473 24.27 -11.53 16.85
C ASN A 473 24.67 -10.10 17.24
N LEU A 474 24.61 -9.12 16.33
CA LEU A 474 24.85 -7.72 16.68
C LEU A 474 23.86 -7.24 17.75
N LEU A 475 22.57 -7.46 17.53
CA LEU A 475 21.49 -7.07 18.45
C LEU A 475 21.59 -7.79 19.82
N ASP A 476 22.16 -8.98 19.87
CA ASP A 476 22.34 -9.81 21.08
C ASP A 476 23.69 -9.57 21.80
N ASP A 477 24.44 -8.51 21.46
CA ASP A 477 25.80 -8.22 21.98
C ASP A 477 26.80 -9.37 21.77
N LYS A 478 26.69 -10.06 20.63
CA LYS A 478 27.61 -11.16 20.24
C LYS A 478 28.42 -10.82 19.00
N GLY A 479 28.13 -9.69 18.37
CA GLY A 479 28.81 -9.20 17.18
C GLY A 479 30.04 -8.35 17.51
N SER A 480 30.82 -8.03 16.48
CA SER A 480 32.01 -7.21 16.53
C SER A 480 32.08 -6.23 15.37
N GLU A 481 33.01 -5.26 15.39
CA GLU A 481 33.23 -4.36 14.26
C GLU A 481 33.65 -5.09 12.98
N ASP A 482 34.42 -6.19 13.10
CA ASP A 482 34.81 -7.03 11.95
C ASP A 482 33.59 -7.68 11.26
N ASP A 483 32.49 -7.90 12.01
CA ASP A 483 31.28 -8.48 11.43
C ASP A 483 30.52 -7.49 10.56
N LEU A 484 30.69 -6.19 10.75
CA LEU A 484 30.07 -5.19 9.87
C LEU A 484 30.60 -5.28 8.45
N GLN A 485 31.92 -5.46 8.26
CA GLN A 485 32.50 -5.65 6.93
C GLN A 485 32.01 -6.96 6.30
N LYS A 486 31.92 -8.06 7.09
CA LYS A 486 31.41 -9.35 6.59
C LYS A 486 29.94 -9.26 6.16
N ILE A 487 29.13 -8.47 6.88
CA ILE A 487 27.72 -8.20 6.51
C ILE A 487 27.68 -7.51 5.14
N GLU A 488 28.47 -6.45 4.95
CA GLU A 488 28.54 -5.70 3.69
C GLU A 488 28.99 -6.58 2.54
N ASP A 489 30.07 -7.36 2.71
CA ASP A 489 30.60 -8.28 1.70
C ASP A 489 29.56 -9.34 1.32
N LEU A 490 28.85 -9.90 2.30
CA LEU A 490 27.81 -10.90 2.06
C LEU A 490 26.60 -10.28 1.35
N CYS A 491 26.22 -9.03 1.67
CA CYS A 491 25.18 -8.28 0.96
C CYS A 491 25.53 -8.18 -0.54
N HIS A 492 26.74 -7.73 -0.87
CA HIS A 492 27.18 -7.61 -2.26
C HIS A 492 27.24 -8.96 -2.98
N ASN A 493 27.67 -10.02 -2.30
CA ASN A 493 27.68 -11.37 -2.86
C ASN A 493 26.25 -11.84 -3.21
N ILE A 494 25.26 -11.59 -2.35
CA ILE A 494 23.86 -11.96 -2.62
C ILE A 494 23.31 -11.17 -3.80
N ILE A 495 23.53 -9.84 -3.84
CA ILE A 495 23.08 -8.96 -4.93
C ILE A 495 23.57 -9.49 -6.28
N ASN A 496 24.86 -9.83 -6.37
CA ASN A 496 25.50 -10.20 -7.63
C ASN A 496 25.20 -11.64 -8.09
N SER A 497 24.74 -12.52 -7.20
CA SER A 497 24.61 -13.96 -7.50
C SER A 497 23.18 -14.51 -7.37
N ALA A 498 22.24 -13.79 -6.76
CA ALA A 498 20.86 -14.23 -6.65
C ALA A 498 20.15 -14.27 -8.02
N ALA A 499 19.28 -15.26 -8.21
CA ALA A 499 18.67 -15.58 -9.51
C ALA A 499 17.53 -14.63 -9.91
N CYS A 500 16.91 -13.90 -8.97
CA CYS A 500 15.75 -13.01 -9.23
C CYS A 500 15.81 -11.76 -8.36
N GLY A 501 14.93 -10.79 -8.69
CA GLY A 501 14.85 -9.50 -8.01
C GLY A 501 14.68 -9.59 -6.48
N LEU A 502 13.89 -10.54 -5.96
CA LEU A 502 13.72 -10.70 -4.51
C LEU A 502 15.07 -10.91 -3.80
N GLY A 503 15.87 -11.86 -4.26
CA GLY A 503 17.19 -12.10 -3.66
C GLY A 503 18.20 -10.97 -3.94
N GLN A 504 18.16 -10.39 -5.15
CA GLN A 504 19.06 -9.29 -5.53
C GLN A 504 18.81 -8.01 -4.73
N THR A 505 17.59 -7.77 -4.27
CA THR A 505 17.23 -6.57 -3.52
C THR A 505 17.11 -6.77 -2.00
N ALA A 506 17.09 -8.02 -1.54
CA ALA A 506 17.02 -8.36 -0.11
C ALA A 506 18.04 -7.61 0.79
N PRO A 507 19.29 -7.37 0.34
CA PRO A 507 20.27 -6.63 1.12
C PRO A 507 20.08 -5.11 1.15
N ASN A 508 19.24 -4.53 0.29
CA ASN A 508 19.10 -3.06 0.17
C ASN A 508 18.75 -2.36 1.50
N PRO A 509 17.78 -2.83 2.31
CA PRO A 509 17.50 -2.21 3.60
C PRO A 509 18.71 -2.22 4.54
N ILE A 510 19.51 -3.29 4.52
CA ILE A 510 20.72 -3.40 5.35
C ILE A 510 21.77 -2.38 4.89
N LEU A 511 22.13 -2.41 3.61
CA LEU A 511 23.14 -1.51 3.05
C LEU A 511 22.76 -0.04 3.21
N SER A 512 21.47 0.30 3.01
CA SER A 512 21.02 1.68 3.19
C SER A 512 21.04 2.12 4.65
N THR A 513 20.65 1.27 5.60
CA THR A 513 20.72 1.60 7.03
C THR A 513 22.18 1.67 7.52
N MET A 514 23.05 0.78 7.09
CA MET A 514 24.49 0.85 7.41
C MET A 514 25.12 2.14 6.86
N LYS A 515 24.77 2.51 5.62
CA LYS A 515 25.29 3.73 4.99
C LYS A 515 24.89 5.03 5.70
N TYR A 516 23.62 5.14 6.07
CA TYR A 516 23.07 6.40 6.60
C TYR A 516 23.07 6.47 8.13
N PHE A 517 23.17 5.34 8.82
CA PHE A 517 23.15 5.23 10.28
C PHE A 517 24.30 4.34 10.83
N PRO A 518 25.56 4.56 10.39
CA PRO A 518 26.69 3.72 10.78
C PRO A 518 26.89 3.69 12.30
N ASP A 519 26.63 4.81 12.99
CA ASP A 519 26.80 4.90 14.44
C ASP A 519 25.88 3.95 15.21
N GLU A 520 24.68 3.64 14.70
CA GLU A 520 23.78 2.68 15.33
C GLU A 520 24.36 1.26 15.25
N TYR A 521 24.93 0.88 14.12
CA TYR A 521 25.61 -0.41 13.95
C TYR A 521 26.87 -0.51 14.82
N LEU A 522 27.68 0.56 14.86
CA LEU A 522 28.88 0.62 15.68
C LEU A 522 28.59 0.51 17.17
N LYS A 523 27.51 1.12 17.66
CA LYS A 523 27.08 0.97 19.06
C LYS A 523 26.81 -0.48 19.45
N TYR A 524 26.15 -1.25 18.58
CA TYR A 524 25.93 -2.69 18.80
C TYR A 524 27.25 -3.47 18.72
N ALA A 525 28.06 -3.21 17.70
CA ALA A 525 29.33 -3.89 17.49
C ALA A 525 30.37 -3.64 18.60
N ARG A 526 30.28 -2.48 19.29
CA ARG A 526 31.12 -2.09 20.43
C ARG A 526 30.50 -2.40 21.78
N HIS A 527 29.31 -3.02 21.80
CA HIS A 527 28.58 -3.30 23.03
C HIS A 527 28.24 -2.03 23.87
N GLU A 528 28.02 -0.91 23.17
CA GLU A 528 27.72 0.39 23.80
C GLU A 528 26.22 0.64 23.95
N VAL A 529 25.36 -0.28 23.51
CA VAL A 529 23.90 -0.16 23.61
C VAL A 529 23.50 -0.39 25.06
N LYS A 530 23.05 0.67 25.72
CA LYS A 530 22.55 0.58 27.09
C LYS A 530 21.18 -0.10 27.08
N ARG A 531 21.11 -1.31 27.57
CA ARG A 531 19.86 -2.04 27.77
C ARG A 531 19.26 -1.69 29.11
N ALA A 532 18.27 -0.85 29.14
CA ALA A 532 17.56 -0.50 30.36
C ALA A 532 16.12 -1.01 30.32
N TYR A 533 15.63 -1.52 31.44
CA TYR A 533 14.20 -1.77 31.62
C TYR A 533 13.43 -0.44 31.56
N LYS A 534 12.19 -0.47 31.09
CA LYS A 534 11.29 0.70 31.07
C LYS A 534 10.05 0.44 31.90
N ILE A 535 9.43 1.49 32.42
CA ILE A 535 8.15 1.38 33.13
C ILE A 535 7.05 1.96 32.27
N ASN A 536 6.09 1.12 31.91
CA ASN A 536 4.85 1.58 31.30
C ASN A 536 4.04 2.34 32.37
N LYS A 537 4.00 3.66 32.21
CA LYS A 537 3.34 4.57 33.17
C LYS A 537 1.83 4.29 33.29
N ASP A 538 1.17 3.79 32.22
CA ASP A 538 -0.26 3.51 32.26
C ASP A 538 -0.59 2.30 33.14
N LYS A 539 0.27 1.29 33.14
CA LYS A 539 0.15 0.09 33.97
C LYS A 539 0.69 0.26 35.38
N CYS A 540 1.58 1.23 35.63
CA CYS A 540 2.22 1.43 36.90
C CYS A 540 1.21 1.94 37.96
N ILE A 541 1.09 1.20 39.08
CA ILE A 541 0.21 1.54 40.20
C ILE A 541 0.93 2.26 41.35
N GLY A 542 2.22 2.56 41.21
CA GLY A 542 2.99 3.27 42.23
C GLY A 542 3.29 2.45 43.50
N CYS A 543 3.36 1.12 43.42
CA CYS A 543 3.56 0.25 44.58
C CYS A 543 4.98 0.29 45.17
N HIS A 544 5.92 0.98 44.55
CA HIS A 544 7.31 1.21 45.01
C HIS A 544 8.18 -0.05 45.13
N ARG A 545 7.72 -1.25 44.79
CA ARG A 545 8.51 -2.49 44.88
C ARG A 545 9.75 -2.45 44.00
N CYS A 546 9.60 -2.07 42.74
CA CYS A 546 10.72 -2.02 41.79
C CYS A 546 11.84 -1.06 42.25
N ALA A 547 11.49 0.10 42.81
CA ALA A 547 12.48 1.06 43.29
C ALA A 547 13.21 0.55 44.53
N ARG A 548 12.50 -0.12 45.46
CA ARG A 548 13.08 -0.68 46.67
C ARG A 548 14.04 -1.83 46.39
N GLU A 549 13.69 -2.70 45.44
CA GLU A 549 14.48 -3.88 45.09
C GLU A 549 15.59 -3.59 44.06
N CYS A 550 15.68 -2.37 43.52
CA CYS A 550 16.70 -2.02 42.57
C CYS A 550 18.10 -1.93 43.20
N PRO A 551 19.07 -2.81 42.82
CA PRO A 551 20.38 -2.87 43.44
C PRO A 551 21.20 -1.58 43.23
N VAL A 552 20.99 -0.88 42.13
CA VAL A 552 21.68 0.37 41.77
C VAL A 552 20.84 1.62 42.00
N LYS A 553 19.66 1.48 42.61
CA LYS A 553 18.74 2.58 42.95
C LYS A 553 18.46 3.54 41.76
N CYS A 554 18.35 2.99 40.57
CA CYS A 554 18.11 3.78 39.34
C CYS A 554 16.62 4.07 39.08
N ILE A 555 15.70 3.67 39.99
CA ILE A 555 14.27 3.85 39.83
C ILE A 555 13.76 4.94 40.76
N SER A 556 13.23 6.01 40.20
CA SER A 556 12.65 7.15 40.92
C SER A 556 11.11 7.05 40.96
N GLY A 557 10.49 7.75 41.90
CA GLY A 557 9.05 7.81 42.15
C GLY A 557 8.70 7.53 43.61
N ASN A 558 7.75 8.27 44.18
CA ASN A 558 7.25 8.07 45.54
C ASN A 558 6.14 6.98 45.54
N PRO A 559 5.85 6.37 46.70
CA PRO A 559 4.69 5.49 46.85
C PRO A 559 3.41 6.18 46.40
N LYS A 560 2.58 5.49 45.57
CA LYS A 560 1.38 5.95 44.90
C LYS A 560 1.60 6.86 43.65
N GLU A 561 2.85 7.19 43.32
CA GLU A 561 3.21 7.89 42.11
C GLU A 561 3.71 6.91 41.02
N LYS A 562 3.62 7.30 39.76
CA LYS A 562 4.20 6.52 38.66
C LYS A 562 5.71 6.54 38.73
N HIS A 563 6.34 5.38 38.63
CA HIS A 563 7.79 5.25 38.71
C HIS A 563 8.45 5.41 37.35
N GLU A 564 9.75 5.76 37.37
CA GLU A 564 10.58 5.92 36.17
C GLU A 564 11.98 5.34 36.42
N ILE A 565 12.53 4.66 35.40
CA ILE A 565 13.88 4.11 35.45
C ILE A 565 14.85 5.10 34.82
N ASN A 566 15.91 5.45 35.52
CA ASN A 566 17.03 6.18 34.94
C ASN A 566 17.83 5.18 34.09
N GLU A 567 17.71 5.29 32.75
CA GLU A 567 18.34 4.36 31.82
C GLU A 567 19.86 4.38 31.93
N ASP A 568 20.48 5.53 32.24
CA ASP A 568 21.93 5.67 32.37
C ASP A 568 22.51 4.92 33.57
N LYS A 569 21.71 4.71 34.60
CA LYS A 569 22.12 4.02 35.84
C LYS A 569 21.66 2.55 35.87
N CYS A 570 20.82 2.15 34.96
CA CYS A 570 20.26 0.81 34.91
C CYS A 570 21.33 -0.20 34.43
N ILE A 571 21.53 -1.26 35.20
CA ILE A 571 22.44 -2.36 34.86
C ILE A 571 21.71 -3.56 34.25
N ALA A 572 20.48 -3.40 33.83
CA ALA A 572 19.64 -4.41 33.18
C ALA A 572 19.49 -5.75 33.94
N CYS A 573 19.58 -5.76 35.27
CA CYS A 573 19.57 -6.99 36.08
C CYS A 573 18.22 -7.73 36.16
N GLY A 574 17.14 -7.14 35.68
CA GLY A 574 15.80 -7.75 35.62
C GLY A 574 15.05 -7.83 36.96
N THR A 575 15.61 -7.39 38.05
CA THR A 575 14.96 -7.48 39.38
C THR A 575 13.63 -6.73 39.41
N CYS A 576 13.58 -5.52 38.85
CA CYS A 576 12.35 -4.72 38.77
C CYS A 576 11.26 -5.38 37.96
N PHE A 577 11.62 -6.09 36.88
CA PHE A 577 10.68 -6.83 36.02
C PHE A 577 10.05 -8.00 36.80
N LYS A 578 10.88 -8.81 37.46
CA LYS A 578 10.43 -9.97 38.24
C LYS A 578 9.55 -9.58 39.44
N THR A 579 9.79 -8.42 40.05
CA THR A 579 9.07 -7.97 41.25
C THR A 579 7.82 -7.14 40.97
N CYS A 580 7.58 -6.74 39.75
CA CYS A 580 6.43 -5.90 39.39
C CYS A 580 5.11 -6.70 39.42
N PRO A 581 4.17 -6.42 40.36
CA PRO A 581 2.97 -7.23 40.52
C PRO A 581 1.94 -7.03 39.41
N VAL A 582 2.07 -5.96 38.63
CA VAL A 582 1.12 -5.58 37.57
C VAL A 582 1.74 -5.65 36.17
N GLY A 583 2.96 -6.17 36.02
CA GLY A 583 3.63 -6.26 34.73
C GLY A 583 3.84 -4.89 34.04
N ALA A 584 4.05 -3.83 34.83
CA ALA A 584 4.29 -2.49 34.30
C ALA A 584 5.74 -2.29 33.84
N VAL A 585 6.68 -3.12 34.28
CA VAL A 585 8.08 -3.06 33.83
C VAL A 585 8.18 -3.84 32.51
N VAL A 586 8.79 -3.23 31.52
CA VAL A 586 8.99 -3.79 30.17
C VAL A 586 10.47 -4.15 30.04
N GLU A 587 10.74 -5.32 29.48
CA GLU A 587 12.11 -5.75 29.20
C GLU A 587 12.78 -4.82 28.18
N PRO A 588 14.11 -4.64 28.29
CA PRO A 588 14.88 -3.98 27.22
C PRO A 588 14.65 -4.72 25.91
N LYS A 589 14.34 -3.97 24.88
CA LYS A 589 14.29 -4.51 23.52
C LYS A 589 15.67 -4.72 23.00
#